data_386eec572e8d89294ef19830ee4d0fe1
#
_entry.id   386eec572e8d89294ef19830ee4d0fe1
#
_cell.length_a   1.000
_cell.length_b   1.000
_cell.length_c   1.000
_cell.angle_alpha   90.00
_cell.angle_beta   90.00
_cell.angle_gamma   90.00
#
_symmetry.space_group_name_H-M   'P 1'
#
loop_
_entity.id
_entity.type
_entity.pdbx_description
1 polymer ?
#
loop_
_entity_poly.entity_id
_entity_poly.type
_entity_poly.pdbx_seq_one_letter_code
_entity_poly.pdbx_strand_id
1 'polypeptide(L)'
;MALAHADLAVTEAGFAFDLGGEKFMHIKCRQSGLAPAAIVIVATIRALKMHGGVALDALTQPDAEALKRGLENLAAHLDSAAQFQRPVIVAVNRFTNDLPEELALVHEFCAARGVPSATADVFSHGGDGAVQLAEKVLASRSEEHTSELQSH
;
A
#
# COMPACT_ATOMS: atom_id res chain seq x y z
N MET A 1 -11.77 -16.45 -12.47
CA MET A 1 -12.13 -17.60 -11.60
C MET A 1 -12.33 -17.18 -10.14
N ALA A 2 -11.42 -16.47 -9.49
CA ALA A 2 -11.57 -16.09 -8.08
C ALA A 2 -12.88 -15.31 -7.79
N LEU A 3 -13.22 -14.33 -8.60
CA LEU A 3 -14.46 -13.54 -8.46
C LEU A 3 -15.77 -14.33 -8.65
N ALA A 4 -15.71 -15.51 -9.25
CA ALA A 4 -16.88 -16.38 -9.37
C ALA A 4 -17.19 -17.15 -8.08
N HIS A 5 -16.26 -17.16 -7.11
CA HIS A 5 -16.35 -17.95 -5.89
C HIS A 5 -16.29 -17.14 -4.61
N ALA A 6 -16.13 -15.82 -4.70
CA ALA A 6 -16.00 -14.95 -3.53
C ALA A 6 -16.54 -13.54 -3.82
N ASP A 7 -17.01 -12.88 -2.77
CA ASP A 7 -17.46 -11.47 -2.84
C ASP A 7 -16.31 -10.51 -3.10
N LEU A 8 -15.11 -10.88 -2.67
CA LEU A 8 -13.88 -10.14 -2.84
C LEU A 8 -12.75 -11.08 -3.28
N ALA A 9 -11.99 -10.64 -4.27
CA ALA A 9 -10.76 -11.30 -4.68
C ALA A 9 -9.57 -10.35 -4.46
N VAL A 10 -8.53 -10.85 -3.80
CA VAL A 10 -7.28 -10.13 -3.60
C VAL A 10 -6.23 -10.78 -4.48
N THR A 11 -5.51 -9.98 -5.25
CA THR A 11 -4.46 -10.46 -6.13
C THR A 11 -3.19 -9.65 -5.94
N GLU A 12 -2.06 -10.29 -6.15
CA GLU A 12 -0.75 -9.66 -6.14
C GLU A 12 -0.37 -9.27 -7.57
N ALA A 13 0.28 -8.12 -7.73
CA ALA A 13 0.63 -7.55 -9.04
C ALA A 13 2.13 -7.57 -9.35
N GLY A 14 2.92 -8.35 -8.63
CA GLY A 14 4.37 -8.47 -8.82
C GLY A 14 5.18 -7.37 -8.15
N PHE A 15 6.49 -7.33 -8.44
CA PHE A 15 7.42 -6.39 -7.82
C PHE A 15 7.17 -4.95 -8.26
N ALA A 16 7.16 -4.04 -7.30
CA ALA A 16 7.03 -2.58 -7.43
C ALA A 16 5.84 -2.13 -8.31
N PHE A 17 5.26 -0.99 -7.96
CA PHE A 17 4.10 -0.49 -8.67
C PHE A 17 4.43 -0.08 -10.12
N ASP A 18 5.60 0.50 -10.33
CA ASP A 18 6.11 0.93 -11.64
C ASP A 18 6.40 -0.22 -12.62
N LEU A 19 6.53 -1.45 -12.13
CA LEU A 19 6.72 -2.64 -12.95
C LEU A 19 5.46 -3.53 -12.97
N GLY A 20 5.17 -4.21 -11.88
CA GLY A 20 4.08 -5.18 -11.79
C GLY A 20 2.70 -4.54 -11.71
N GLY A 21 2.54 -3.49 -10.92
CA GLY A 21 1.26 -2.80 -10.77
C GLY A 21 0.79 -2.14 -12.06
N GLU A 22 1.65 -1.42 -12.74
CA GLU A 22 1.32 -0.80 -14.03
C GLU A 22 1.01 -1.85 -15.11
N LYS A 23 1.75 -2.94 -15.18
CA LYS A 23 1.45 -4.04 -16.09
C LYS A 23 0.09 -4.68 -15.80
N PHE A 24 -0.23 -4.87 -14.53
CA PHE A 24 -1.53 -5.39 -14.13
C PHE A 24 -2.66 -4.49 -14.63
N MET A 25 -2.56 -3.18 -14.40
CA MET A 25 -3.57 -2.22 -14.80
C MET A 25 -3.68 -2.06 -16.32
N HIS A 26 -2.57 -1.95 -17.01
CA HIS A 26 -2.56 -1.69 -18.45
C HIS A 26 -2.82 -2.92 -19.30
N ILE A 27 -2.48 -4.11 -18.85
CA ILE A 27 -2.60 -5.34 -19.62
C ILE A 27 -3.75 -6.20 -19.11
N LYS A 28 -3.67 -6.71 -17.87
CA LYS A 28 -4.66 -7.65 -17.34
C LYS A 28 -6.04 -7.02 -17.18
N CYS A 29 -6.13 -5.83 -16.65
CA CYS A 29 -7.42 -5.16 -16.46
C CYS A 29 -8.06 -4.81 -17.80
N ARG A 30 -7.29 -4.38 -18.78
CA ARG A 30 -7.79 -4.12 -20.14
C ARG A 30 -8.31 -5.38 -20.82
N GLN A 31 -7.57 -6.47 -20.75
CA GLN A 31 -7.96 -7.71 -21.40
C GLN A 31 -9.17 -8.39 -20.75
N SER A 32 -9.27 -8.30 -19.44
CA SER A 32 -10.35 -8.94 -18.68
C SER A 32 -11.62 -8.10 -18.56
N GLY A 33 -11.55 -6.81 -18.85
CA GLY A 33 -12.64 -5.86 -18.59
C GLY A 33 -12.91 -5.62 -17.11
N LEU A 34 -12.01 -6.07 -16.23
CA LEU A 34 -12.11 -5.87 -14.78
C LEU A 34 -11.23 -4.70 -14.34
N ALA A 35 -11.66 -3.99 -13.32
CA ALA A 35 -10.88 -2.95 -12.67
C ALA A 35 -10.83 -3.22 -11.16
N PRO A 36 -9.69 -2.99 -10.49
CA PRO A 36 -9.62 -3.15 -9.04
C PRO A 36 -10.51 -2.12 -8.34
N ALA A 37 -11.17 -2.52 -7.28
CA ALA A 37 -11.94 -1.62 -6.42
C ALA A 37 -11.04 -0.75 -5.52
N ALA A 38 -9.83 -1.21 -5.23
CA ALA A 38 -8.82 -0.48 -4.47
C ALA A 38 -7.43 -1.01 -4.81
N ILE A 39 -6.43 -0.18 -4.59
CA ILE A 39 -5.01 -0.51 -4.75
C ILE A 39 -4.36 -0.47 -3.37
N VAL A 40 -3.67 -1.54 -2.99
CA VAL A 40 -2.88 -1.58 -1.76
C VAL A 40 -1.39 -1.58 -2.12
N ILE A 41 -0.68 -0.54 -1.67
CA ILE A 41 0.77 -0.44 -1.80
C ILE A 41 1.40 -0.92 -0.51
N VAL A 42 2.23 -1.96 -0.59
CA VAL A 42 2.96 -2.48 0.57
C VAL A 42 4.29 -1.77 0.71
N ALA A 43 4.54 -1.17 1.85
CA ALA A 43 5.79 -0.53 2.20
C ALA A 43 6.41 -1.19 3.44
N THR A 44 7.73 -1.18 3.53
CA THR A 44 8.47 -1.60 4.72
C THR A 44 9.47 -0.53 5.13
N ILE A 45 9.71 -0.40 6.43
CA ILE A 45 10.72 0.54 6.95
C ILE A 45 12.09 0.26 6.34
N ARG A 46 12.46 -1.00 6.22
CA ARG A 46 13.75 -1.43 5.64
C ARG A 46 13.90 -1.00 4.18
N ALA A 47 12.89 -1.22 3.35
CA ALA A 47 12.94 -0.82 1.95
C ALA A 47 13.03 0.71 1.81
N LEU A 48 12.27 1.45 2.61
CA LEU A 48 12.33 2.91 2.60
C LEU A 48 13.71 3.43 3.02
N LYS A 49 14.31 2.89 4.09
CA LYS A 49 15.68 3.24 4.48
C LYS A 49 16.70 2.91 3.40
N MET A 50 16.57 1.76 2.76
CA MET A 50 17.45 1.37 1.65
C MET A 50 17.36 2.39 0.51
N HIS A 51 16.18 2.81 0.13
CA HIS A 51 15.97 3.88 -0.86
C HIS A 51 16.51 5.23 -0.36
N GLY A 52 16.55 5.44 0.94
CA GLY A 52 17.18 6.59 1.58
C GLY A 52 18.70 6.54 1.67
N GLY A 53 19.32 5.46 1.17
CA GLY A 53 20.76 5.32 1.08
C GLY A 53 21.43 4.52 2.21
N VAL A 54 20.65 3.80 3.03
CA VAL A 54 21.20 2.95 4.10
C VAL A 54 21.68 1.61 3.52
N ALA A 55 22.87 1.19 3.92
CA ALA A 55 23.41 -0.11 3.54
C ALA A 55 22.62 -1.27 4.16
N LEU A 56 22.62 -2.42 3.50
CA LEU A 56 21.83 -3.59 3.90
C LEU A 56 22.09 -4.08 5.34
N ASP A 57 23.34 -4.00 5.78
CA ASP A 57 23.76 -4.42 7.12
C ASP A 57 23.36 -3.42 8.23
N ALA A 58 23.00 -2.19 7.86
CA ALA A 58 22.60 -1.12 8.78
C ALA A 58 21.08 -0.86 8.82
N LEU A 59 20.27 -1.60 8.06
CA LEU A 59 18.83 -1.35 7.95
C LEU A 59 18.05 -1.52 9.26
N THR A 60 18.57 -2.29 10.20
CA THR A 60 17.95 -2.48 11.52
C THR A 60 18.27 -1.37 12.52
N GLN A 61 19.25 -0.51 12.20
CA GLN A 61 19.60 0.64 13.04
C GLN A 61 18.60 1.79 12.83
N PRO A 62 18.28 2.57 13.88
CA PRO A 62 17.45 3.75 13.74
C PRO A 62 18.07 4.78 12.77
N ASP A 63 17.29 5.21 11.78
CA ASP A 63 17.74 6.27 10.85
C ASP A 63 16.52 7.00 10.27
N ALA A 64 16.00 7.94 11.02
CA ALA A 64 14.84 8.73 10.61
C ALA A 64 15.10 9.62 9.39
N GLU A 65 16.34 10.12 9.23
CA GLU A 65 16.68 10.98 8.08
C GLU A 65 16.76 10.18 6.78
N ALA A 66 17.33 8.98 6.83
CA ALA A 66 17.30 8.08 5.68
C ALA A 66 15.87 7.65 5.34
N LEU A 67 15.06 7.37 6.36
CA LEU A 67 13.65 7.05 6.16
C LEU A 67 12.90 8.18 5.45
N LYS A 68 13.09 9.42 5.88
CA LYS A 68 12.50 10.60 5.22
C LYS A 68 12.91 10.74 3.76
N ARG A 69 14.20 10.52 3.46
CA ARG A 69 14.67 10.50 2.06
C ARG A 69 14.00 9.38 1.26
N GLY A 70 13.87 8.20 1.86
CA GLY A 70 13.21 7.06 1.23
C GLY A 70 11.72 7.23 0.97
N LEU A 71 11.04 8.09 1.74
CA LEU A 71 9.63 8.42 1.53
C LEU A 71 9.36 9.09 0.17
N GLU A 72 10.35 9.69 -0.46
CA GLU A 72 10.24 10.19 -1.84
C GLU A 72 9.97 9.06 -2.83
N ASN A 73 10.53 7.88 -2.60
CA ASN A 73 10.23 6.70 -3.41
C ASN A 73 8.76 6.26 -3.24
N LEU A 74 8.27 6.25 -2.00
CA LEU A 74 6.85 5.98 -1.76
C LEU A 74 5.95 7.03 -2.43
N ALA A 75 6.33 8.31 -2.38
CA ALA A 75 5.61 9.39 -3.05
C ALA A 75 5.47 9.13 -4.55
N ALA A 76 6.54 8.71 -5.22
CA ALA A 76 6.51 8.39 -6.64
C ALA A 76 5.54 7.25 -6.96
N HIS A 77 5.51 6.21 -6.14
CA HIS A 77 4.55 5.10 -6.30
C HIS A 77 3.10 5.54 -6.06
N LEU A 78 2.87 6.40 -5.07
CA LEU A 78 1.54 6.95 -4.80
C LEU A 78 1.05 7.83 -5.96
N ASP A 79 1.93 8.65 -6.54
CA ASP A 79 1.61 9.47 -7.71
C ASP A 79 1.29 8.61 -8.93
N SER A 80 2.03 7.54 -9.15
CA SER A 80 1.75 6.59 -10.23
C SER A 80 0.40 5.87 -10.02
N ALA A 81 0.12 5.44 -8.81
CA ALA A 81 -1.14 4.78 -8.48
C ALA A 81 -2.35 5.71 -8.63
N ALA A 82 -2.19 6.98 -8.29
CA ALA A 82 -3.26 7.98 -8.38
C ALA A 82 -3.77 8.19 -9.82
N GLN A 83 -2.95 7.92 -10.83
CA GLN A 83 -3.34 8.04 -12.25
C GLN A 83 -4.47 7.08 -12.64
N PHE A 84 -4.66 5.99 -11.90
CA PHE A 84 -5.71 5.01 -12.18
C PHE A 84 -7.07 5.36 -11.55
N GLN A 85 -7.15 6.45 -10.80
CA GLN A 85 -8.41 6.96 -10.19
C GLN A 85 -9.12 5.91 -9.33
N ARG A 86 -8.34 5.13 -8.60
CA ARG A 86 -8.85 4.14 -7.63
C ARG A 86 -8.36 4.50 -6.24
N PRO A 87 -9.13 4.16 -5.20
CA PRO A 87 -8.67 4.32 -3.83
C PRO A 87 -7.33 3.63 -3.62
N VAL A 88 -6.38 4.33 -3.01
CA VAL A 88 -5.04 3.80 -2.70
C VAL A 88 -4.87 3.77 -1.19
N ILE A 89 -4.44 2.64 -0.66
CA ILE A 89 -4.16 2.44 0.75
C ILE A 89 -2.70 1.97 0.88
N VAL A 90 -1.97 2.48 1.86
CA VAL A 90 -0.62 2.01 2.17
C VAL A 90 -0.68 1.01 3.32
N ALA A 91 -0.20 -0.19 3.06
CA ALA A 91 0.04 -1.20 4.09
C ALA A 91 1.51 -1.12 4.53
N VAL A 92 1.75 -0.71 5.76
CA VAL A 92 3.10 -0.72 6.32
C VAL A 92 3.34 -2.09 6.97
N ASN A 93 4.06 -2.96 6.27
CA ASN A 93 4.37 -4.28 6.78
C ASN A 93 5.48 -4.19 7.84
N ARG A 94 5.10 -4.45 9.09
CA ARG A 94 5.96 -4.30 10.24
C ARG A 94 6.80 -5.54 10.47
N PHE A 95 8.09 -5.32 10.75
CA PHE A 95 9.01 -6.31 11.26
C PHE A 95 9.32 -6.06 12.75
N THR A 96 9.81 -7.09 13.42
CA THR A 96 10.05 -7.07 14.88
C THR A 96 10.97 -5.93 15.34
N ASN A 97 11.92 -5.54 14.50
CA ASN A 97 12.90 -4.50 14.84
C ASN A 97 12.49 -3.09 14.38
N ASP A 98 11.30 -2.93 13.81
CA ASP A 98 10.82 -1.62 13.38
C ASP A 98 10.42 -0.79 14.60
N LEU A 99 10.89 0.45 14.65
CA LEU A 99 10.62 1.36 15.76
C LEU A 99 9.26 2.04 15.60
N PRO A 100 8.52 2.24 16.70
CA PRO A 100 7.25 2.97 16.65
C PRO A 100 7.36 4.37 16.04
N GLU A 101 8.46 5.08 16.28
CA GLU A 101 8.72 6.41 15.74
C GLU A 101 8.90 6.40 14.21
N GLU A 102 9.56 5.38 13.68
CA GLU A 102 9.73 5.21 12.24
C GLU A 102 8.41 4.84 11.55
N LEU A 103 7.61 3.98 12.17
CA LEU A 103 6.25 3.67 11.69
C LEU A 103 5.37 4.93 11.69
N ALA A 104 5.43 5.73 12.75
CA ALA A 104 4.69 6.99 12.84
C ALA A 104 5.05 7.96 11.71
N LEU A 105 6.33 8.09 11.35
CA LEU A 105 6.77 8.94 10.23
C LEU A 105 6.12 8.53 8.90
N VAL A 106 6.00 7.23 8.63
CA VAL A 106 5.36 6.75 7.41
C VAL A 106 3.87 7.06 7.42
N HIS A 107 3.19 6.84 8.54
CA HIS A 107 1.75 7.14 8.66
C HIS A 107 1.47 8.64 8.56
N GLU A 108 2.28 9.48 9.18
CA GLU A 108 2.17 10.94 9.06
C GLU A 108 2.37 11.41 7.62
N PHE A 109 3.36 10.85 6.93
CA PHE A 109 3.60 11.14 5.51
C PHE A 109 2.38 10.78 4.65
N CYS A 110 1.80 9.61 4.85
CA CYS A 110 0.61 9.18 4.11
C CYS A 110 -0.59 10.10 4.42
N ALA A 111 -0.80 10.43 5.69
CA ALA A 111 -1.89 11.31 6.12
C ALA A 111 -1.77 12.71 5.52
N ALA A 112 -0.56 13.27 5.46
CA ALA A 112 -0.29 14.57 4.82
C ALA A 112 -0.61 14.59 3.33
N ARG A 113 -0.56 13.43 2.67
CA ARG A 113 -0.94 13.25 1.26
C ARG A 113 -2.41 12.84 1.07
N GLY A 114 -3.18 12.74 2.14
CA GLY A 114 -4.57 12.28 2.09
C GLY A 114 -4.73 10.79 1.76
N VAL A 115 -3.70 9.98 2.00
CA VAL A 115 -3.70 8.54 1.71
C VAL A 115 -3.88 7.75 3.00
N PRO A 116 -4.92 6.91 3.11
CA PRO A 116 -5.07 6.01 4.24
C PRO A 116 -3.90 5.04 4.37
N SER A 117 -3.48 4.77 5.58
CA SER A 117 -2.43 3.79 5.86
C SER A 117 -2.75 2.97 7.10
N ALA A 118 -2.29 1.75 7.13
CA ALA A 118 -2.39 0.87 8.29
C ALA A 118 -1.13 0.01 8.44
N THR A 119 -0.76 -0.27 9.67
CA THR A 119 0.29 -1.24 9.98
C THR A 119 -0.26 -2.66 9.84
N ALA A 120 0.47 -3.52 9.15
CA ALA A 120 0.21 -4.94 9.06
C ALA A 120 1.32 -5.70 9.80
N ASP A 121 0.95 -6.42 10.85
CA ASP A 121 1.86 -7.25 11.65
C ASP A 121 1.43 -8.72 11.56
N VAL A 122 1.40 -9.23 10.35
CA VAL A 122 0.91 -10.57 10.04
C VAL A 122 1.88 -11.64 10.53
N PHE A 123 3.18 -11.33 10.57
CA PHE A 123 4.19 -12.28 11.04
C PHE A 123 4.00 -12.62 12.52
N SER A 124 3.71 -11.62 13.36
CA SER A 124 3.56 -11.83 14.81
C SER A 124 2.14 -12.25 15.23
N HIS A 125 1.11 -11.78 14.52
CA HIS A 125 -0.27 -11.89 14.92
C HIS A 125 -1.19 -12.58 13.89
N GLY A 126 -0.63 -13.13 12.82
CA GLY A 126 -1.43 -13.76 11.78
C GLY A 126 -2.47 -12.82 11.17
N GLY A 127 -3.66 -13.32 10.90
CA GLY A 127 -4.74 -12.52 10.32
C GLY A 127 -5.18 -11.34 11.18
N ASP A 128 -5.10 -11.46 12.51
CA ASP A 128 -5.46 -10.38 13.43
C ASP A 128 -4.55 -9.14 13.26
N GLY A 129 -3.30 -9.35 12.83
CA GLY A 129 -2.36 -8.28 12.54
C GLY A 129 -2.70 -7.44 11.29
N ALA A 130 -3.68 -7.85 10.49
CA ALA A 130 -4.10 -7.16 9.27
C ALA A 130 -5.54 -6.63 9.32
N VAL A 131 -6.24 -6.74 10.44
CA VAL A 131 -7.65 -6.34 10.56
C VAL A 131 -7.86 -4.86 10.24
N GLN A 132 -7.03 -3.97 10.79
CA GLN A 132 -7.13 -2.53 10.52
C GLN A 132 -6.92 -2.20 9.03
N LEU A 133 -5.99 -2.88 8.38
CA LEU A 133 -5.79 -2.74 6.94
C LEU A 133 -7.02 -3.17 6.16
N ALA A 134 -7.59 -4.32 6.49
CA ALA A 134 -8.80 -4.85 5.86
C ALA A 134 -9.99 -3.88 6.03
N GLU A 135 -10.19 -3.32 7.21
CA GLU A 135 -11.24 -2.34 7.49
C GLU A 135 -11.07 -1.08 6.62
N LYS A 136 -9.87 -0.56 6.48
CA LYS A 136 -9.59 0.61 5.63
C LYS A 136 -9.82 0.33 4.15
N VAL A 137 -9.45 -0.84 3.66
CA VAL A 137 -9.72 -1.26 2.28
C VAL A 137 -11.23 -1.34 2.01
N LEU A 138 -11.97 -1.96 2.92
CA LEU A 138 -13.43 -2.07 2.80
C LEU A 138 -14.12 -0.70 2.84
N ALA A 139 -13.71 0.19 3.73
CA ALA A 139 -14.25 1.55 3.83
C ALA A 139 -13.99 2.36 2.56
N SER A 140 -12.78 2.33 2.01
CA SER A 140 -12.43 3.03 0.78
C SER A 140 -13.24 2.55 -0.43
N ARG A 141 -13.49 1.26 -0.53
CA ARG A 141 -14.34 0.68 -1.57
C ARG A 141 -15.79 1.15 -1.47
N SER A 142 -16.32 1.23 -0.26
CA SER A 142 -17.72 1.64 -0.02
C SER A 142 -17.94 3.10 -0.40
N GLU A 143 -16.99 3.98 -0.11
CA GLU A 143 -17.05 5.39 -0.46
C GLU A 143 -17.11 5.60 -1.97
N GLU A 144 -16.29 4.89 -2.74
CA GLU A 144 -16.31 4.97 -4.20
C GLU A 144 -17.65 4.49 -4.79
N HIS A 145 -18.19 3.38 -4.31
CA HIS A 145 -19.47 2.86 -4.77
C HIS A 145 -20.62 3.84 -4.48
N THR A 146 -20.62 4.51 -3.34
CA THR A 146 -21.60 5.55 -2.99
C THR A 146 -21.48 6.76 -3.93
N SER A 147 -20.26 7.18 -4.27
CA SER A 147 -20.01 8.26 -5.22
C SER A 147 -20.52 7.95 -6.63
N GLU A 148 -20.34 6.74 -7.12
CA GLU A 148 -20.89 6.30 -8.41
C GLU A 148 -22.43 6.31 -8.44
N LEU A 149 -23.07 5.90 -7.37
CA LEU A 149 -24.54 5.93 -7.26
C LEU A 149 -25.10 7.36 -7.20
N GLN A 150 -24.35 8.33 -6.67
CA GLN A 150 -24.75 9.74 -6.60
C GLN A 150 -24.56 10.48 -7.92
N SER A 151 -23.72 10.02 -8.83
CA SER A 151 -23.44 10.64 -10.12
C SER A 151 -24.46 10.27 -11.22
N HIS A 152 -25.35 9.36 -10.91
CA HIS A 152 -26.45 8.94 -11.75
C HIS A 152 -27.79 9.49 -11.23
#